data_5817903f789931f38e8b861f5f0e407c
#
_entry.id   5817903f789931f38e8b861f5f0e407c
#
_cell.length_a   1.000
_cell.length_b   1.000
_cell.length_c   1.000
_cell.angle_alpha   90.00
_cell.angle_beta   90.00
_cell.angle_gamma   90.00
#
_symmetry.space_group_name_H-M   'P 1'
#
loop_
_entity.id
_entity.type
_entity.pdbx_description
1 polymer ?
#
loop_
_entity_poly.entity_id
_entity_poly.type
_entity_poly.pdbx_seq_one_letter_code
_entity_poly.pdbx_strand_id
1 'polypeptide(L)'
;MSVDSWTDDLASVVRYALTTARATAICPFHDNVTIRVGDDAAETHAYVRAAKVIKSDGTTWEYEALHKEINRQLDEAADGVCPECAALQY
;
A
#
# COMPACT_ATOMS: atom_id res chain seq x y z
N MET A 1 -8.66 8.05 -22.12
CA MET A 1 -8.49 7.57 -20.75
C MET A 1 -7.49 8.43 -20.00
N SER A 2 -7.83 8.87 -18.82
CA SER A 2 -6.91 9.68 -18.02
C SER A 2 -5.81 8.81 -17.44
N VAL A 3 -4.56 9.19 -17.65
CA VAL A 3 -3.41 8.47 -17.10
C VAL A 3 -3.24 8.72 -15.60
N ASP A 4 -3.88 9.77 -15.10
CA ASP A 4 -3.71 10.18 -13.70
C ASP A 4 -4.90 9.80 -12.82
N SER A 5 -5.80 8.93 -13.31
CA SER A 5 -6.98 8.53 -12.55
C SER A 5 -6.64 7.82 -11.25
N TRP A 6 -5.45 7.23 -11.13
CA TRP A 6 -5.04 6.56 -9.90
C TRP A 6 -4.97 7.52 -8.70
N THR A 7 -4.72 8.81 -8.93
CA THR A 7 -4.66 9.79 -7.83
C THR A 7 -6.04 10.06 -7.21
N ASP A 8 -7.11 9.72 -7.94
CA ASP A 8 -8.47 9.85 -7.45
C ASP A 8 -8.98 8.54 -6.84
N ASP A 9 -8.18 7.47 -6.90
CA ASP A 9 -8.51 6.18 -6.32
C ASP A 9 -7.70 5.98 -5.04
N LEU A 10 -8.39 6.05 -3.91
CA LEU A 10 -7.75 5.95 -2.60
C LEU A 10 -6.95 4.64 -2.46
N ALA A 11 -7.49 3.52 -2.90
CA ALA A 11 -6.80 2.23 -2.80
C ALA A 11 -5.49 2.23 -3.57
N SER A 12 -5.48 2.81 -4.78
CA SER A 12 -4.28 2.88 -5.60
C SER A 12 -3.23 3.80 -4.99
N VAL A 13 -3.66 4.95 -4.47
CA VAL A 13 -2.75 5.91 -3.81
C VAL A 13 -2.08 5.27 -2.61
N VAL A 14 -2.86 4.59 -1.77
CA VAL A 14 -2.34 3.94 -0.56
C VAL A 14 -1.39 2.80 -0.94
N ARG A 15 -1.76 1.99 -1.93
CA ARG A 15 -0.89 0.89 -2.39
C ARG A 15 0.45 1.43 -2.89
N TYR A 16 0.42 2.49 -3.68
CA TYR A 16 1.64 3.13 -4.17
C TYR A 16 2.50 3.63 -3.01
N ALA A 17 1.88 4.31 -2.05
CA ALA A 17 2.60 4.84 -0.90
C ALA A 17 3.23 3.73 -0.05
N LEU A 18 2.48 2.67 0.21
CA LEU A 18 2.98 1.53 0.99
C LEU A 18 4.16 0.85 0.29
N THR A 19 4.04 0.64 -1.02
CA THR A 19 5.08 -0.02 -1.81
C THR A 19 6.35 0.83 -1.90
N THR A 20 6.19 2.13 -2.19
CA THR A 20 7.34 3.02 -2.37
C THR A 20 8.04 3.35 -1.06
N ALA A 21 7.32 3.33 0.06
CA ALA A 21 7.92 3.51 1.38
C ALA A 21 8.49 2.20 1.94
N ARG A 22 8.29 1.09 1.23
CA ARG A 22 8.74 -0.25 1.63
C ARG A 22 8.06 -0.76 2.89
N ALA A 23 6.83 -0.31 3.14
CA ALA A 23 6.00 -0.86 4.21
C ALA A 23 5.40 -2.19 3.78
N THR A 24 5.19 -2.37 2.47
CA THR A 24 4.77 -3.64 1.89
C THR A 24 5.68 -3.97 0.70
N ALA A 25 5.71 -5.24 0.34
CA ALA A 25 6.44 -5.73 -0.82
C ALA A 25 5.59 -6.77 -1.55
N ILE A 26 5.82 -6.88 -2.85
CA ILE A 26 5.13 -7.89 -3.65
C ILE A 26 6.07 -9.09 -3.80
N CYS A 27 5.55 -10.29 -3.56
CA CYS A 27 6.34 -11.50 -3.71
C CYS A 27 6.85 -11.61 -5.16
N PRO A 28 8.18 -11.79 -5.38
CA PRO A 28 8.71 -11.85 -6.74
C PRO A 28 8.23 -13.08 -7.53
N PHE A 29 7.71 -14.10 -6.84
CA PHE A 29 7.21 -15.33 -7.47
C PHE A 29 5.68 -15.35 -7.57
N HIS A 30 5.00 -14.50 -6.80
CA HIS A 30 3.54 -14.43 -6.73
C HIS A 30 3.12 -12.98 -6.70
N ASP A 31 3.01 -12.36 -7.87
CA ASP A 31 2.75 -10.92 -8.00
C ASP A 31 1.37 -10.51 -7.48
N ASN A 32 0.50 -11.47 -7.20
CA ASN A 32 -0.80 -11.22 -6.59
C ASN A 32 -0.76 -11.23 -5.06
N VAL A 33 0.42 -11.50 -4.46
CA VAL A 33 0.57 -11.56 -3.00
C VAL A 33 1.37 -10.33 -2.53
N THR A 34 0.75 -9.55 -1.65
CA THR A 34 1.40 -8.42 -0.99
C THR A 34 1.81 -8.84 0.41
N ILE A 35 3.03 -8.51 0.79
CA ILE A 35 3.61 -8.90 2.08
C ILE A 35 3.82 -7.64 2.92
N ARG A 36 3.39 -7.67 4.17
CA ARG A 36 3.66 -6.61 5.14
C ARG A 36 5.05 -6.81 5.70
N VAL A 37 5.91 -5.80 5.53
CA VAL A 37 7.31 -5.89 5.96
C VAL A 37 7.44 -5.84 7.49
N GLY A 38 6.51 -5.13 8.16
CA GLY A 38 6.52 -5.03 9.62
C GLY A 38 7.41 -3.91 10.14
N ASP A 39 7.73 -2.94 9.31
CA ASP A 39 8.54 -1.79 9.69
C ASP A 39 7.64 -0.60 9.99
N ASP A 40 7.50 -0.25 11.27
CA ASP A 40 6.62 0.84 11.70
C ASP A 40 7.04 2.19 11.11
N ALA A 41 8.34 2.43 10.96
CA ALA A 41 8.82 3.67 10.37
C ALA A 41 8.43 3.76 8.90
N ALA A 42 8.52 2.64 8.17
CA ALA A 42 8.10 2.59 6.78
C ALA A 42 6.59 2.83 6.65
N GLU A 43 5.79 2.26 7.55
CA GLU A 43 4.34 2.46 7.55
C GLU A 43 3.98 3.93 7.81
N THR A 44 4.72 4.59 8.71
CA THR A 44 4.55 6.02 8.95
C THR A 44 4.92 6.84 7.71
N HIS A 45 6.01 6.50 7.04
CA HIS A 45 6.42 7.16 5.81
C HIS A 45 5.38 6.97 4.70
N ALA A 46 4.79 5.80 4.60
CA ALA A 46 3.72 5.55 3.63
C ALA A 46 2.54 6.48 3.87
N TYR A 47 2.17 6.67 5.12
CA TYR A 47 1.10 7.58 5.49
C TYR A 47 1.40 9.01 5.02
N VAL A 48 2.62 9.49 5.31
CA VAL A 48 3.03 10.84 4.91
C VAL A 48 3.03 10.97 3.37
N ARG A 49 3.50 9.96 2.66
CA ARG A 49 3.51 9.97 1.19
C ARG A 49 2.10 10.04 0.63
N ALA A 50 1.18 9.23 1.16
CA ALA A 50 -0.20 9.21 0.69
C ALA A 50 -0.88 10.56 0.94
N ALA A 51 -0.58 11.18 2.09
CA ALA A 51 -1.15 12.48 2.45
C ALA A 51 -0.71 13.60 1.52
N LYS A 52 0.45 13.44 0.87
CA LYS A 52 0.99 14.45 -0.04
C LYS A 52 0.48 14.32 -1.47
N VAL A 53 -0.21 13.24 -1.80
CA VAL A 53 -0.73 13.03 -3.15
C VAL A 53 -1.90 13.98 -3.38
N ILE A 54 -1.83 14.72 -4.48
CA ILE A 54 -2.87 15.68 -4.85
C ILE A 54 -3.77 15.05 -5.91
N LYS A 55 -5.07 15.08 -5.66
CA LYS A 55 -6.05 14.55 -6.61
C LYS A 55 -6.13 15.47 -7.85
N SER A 56 -6.76 14.96 -8.90
CA SER A 56 -6.89 15.72 -10.15
C SER A 56 -7.65 17.04 -10.00
N ASP A 57 -8.48 17.15 -8.96
CA ASP A 57 -9.21 18.39 -8.66
C ASP A 57 -8.41 19.37 -7.79
N GLY A 58 -7.16 19.04 -7.45
CA GLY A 58 -6.29 19.90 -6.65
C GLY A 58 -6.42 19.71 -5.15
N THR A 59 -7.26 18.79 -4.69
CA THR A 59 -7.43 18.51 -3.26
C THR A 59 -6.60 17.32 -2.85
N THR A 60 -6.47 17.13 -1.52
CA THR A 60 -5.80 15.95 -0.96
C THR A 60 -6.81 15.05 -0.26
N TRP A 61 -6.41 13.81 0.01
CA TRP A 61 -7.27 12.86 0.73
C TRP A 61 -7.38 13.25 2.20
N GLU A 62 -8.54 12.97 2.79
CA GLU A 62 -8.76 13.20 4.21
C GLU A 62 -7.94 12.26 5.06
N TYR A 63 -7.50 12.74 6.22
CA TYR A 63 -6.69 11.97 7.16
C TYR A 63 -7.36 10.65 7.53
N GLU A 64 -8.63 10.70 7.91
CA GLU A 64 -9.36 9.50 8.33
C GLU A 64 -9.49 8.47 7.21
N ALA A 65 -9.76 8.94 6.00
CA ALA A 65 -9.89 8.05 4.85
C ALA A 65 -8.56 7.35 4.54
N LEU A 66 -7.46 8.11 4.58
CA LEU A 66 -6.12 7.54 4.38
C LEU A 66 -5.78 6.51 5.45
N HIS A 67 -6.02 6.86 6.70
CA HIS A 67 -5.70 5.99 7.83
C HIS A 67 -6.46 4.67 7.75
N LYS A 68 -7.74 4.77 7.43
CA LYS A 68 -8.60 3.60 7.30
C LYS A 68 -8.15 2.67 6.17
N GLU A 69 -7.82 3.26 5.02
CA GLU A 69 -7.39 2.46 3.87
C GLU A 69 -6.02 1.86 4.07
N ILE A 70 -5.08 2.59 4.69
CA ILE A 70 -3.77 2.05 5.02
C ILE A 70 -3.90 0.85 5.93
N ASN A 71 -4.68 0.97 6.99
CA ASN A 71 -4.90 -0.14 7.93
C ASN A 71 -5.55 -1.34 7.24
N ARG A 72 -6.53 -1.08 6.36
CA ARG A 72 -7.19 -2.15 5.61
C ARG A 72 -6.18 -2.92 4.75
N GLN A 73 -5.33 -2.22 4.02
CA GLN A 73 -4.36 -2.87 3.15
C GLN A 73 -3.28 -3.61 3.95
N LEU A 74 -2.85 -3.05 5.06
CA LEU A 74 -1.88 -3.73 5.93
C LEU A 74 -2.47 -4.99 6.54
N ASP A 75 -3.75 -4.96 6.91
CA ASP A 75 -4.42 -6.13 7.46
C ASP A 75 -4.61 -7.24 6.42
N GLU A 76 -4.81 -6.86 5.16
CA GLU A 76 -4.96 -7.83 4.07
C GLU A 76 -3.63 -8.39 3.60
N ALA A 77 -2.52 -7.71 3.88
CA ALA A 77 -1.19 -8.16 3.46
C ALA A 77 -0.76 -9.38 4.27
N ALA A 78 -0.01 -10.27 3.63
CA ALA A 78 0.56 -11.42 4.32
C ALA A 78 1.64 -10.95 5.29
N ASP A 79 1.66 -11.54 6.47
CA ASP A 79 2.51 -11.08 7.57
C ASP A 79 3.92 -11.65 7.45
N GLY A 80 4.81 -10.88 6.89
CA GLY A 80 6.25 -11.18 6.83
C GLY A 80 6.70 -12.17 5.78
N VAL A 81 5.83 -13.06 5.31
CA VAL A 81 6.18 -14.08 4.32
C VAL A 81 5.03 -14.30 3.36
N CYS A 82 5.38 -14.71 2.13
CA CYS A 82 4.37 -15.08 1.15
C CYS A 82 3.79 -16.45 1.52
N PRO A 83 2.47 -16.54 1.76
CA PRO A 83 1.88 -17.82 2.14
C PRO A 83 1.95 -18.88 1.03
N GLU A 84 1.97 -18.45 -0.23
CA GLU A 84 2.09 -19.39 -1.35
C GLU A 84 3.50 -19.94 -1.47
N CYS A 85 4.52 -19.12 -1.20
CA CYS A 85 5.89 -19.62 -1.14
C CYS A 85 6.06 -20.57 0.05
N ALA A 86 5.49 -20.24 1.20
CA ALA A 86 5.56 -21.09 2.38
C ALA A 86 4.88 -22.45 2.12
N ALA A 87 3.78 -22.46 1.36
CA ALA A 87 3.08 -23.69 1.04
C ALA A 87 3.88 -24.61 0.12
N LEU A 88 4.85 -24.07 -0.61
CA LEU A 88 5.68 -24.85 -1.51
C LEU A 88 6.96 -25.38 -0.85
N GLN A 89 7.22 -24.98 0.38
CA GLN A 89 8.43 -25.37 1.11
C GLN A 89 8.14 -26.55 2.02
N TYR A 90 8.54 -27.71 1.63
CA TYR A 90 8.43 -28.91 2.44
C TYR A 90 9.75 -29.65 2.45
#